data_b454a451d4ed163eeba16ae77c3da95b
#
_entry.id   b454a451d4ed163eeba16ae77c3da95b
#
_cell.length_a   1.000
_cell.length_b   1.000
_cell.length_c   1.000
_cell.angle_alpha   90.00
_cell.angle_beta   90.00
_cell.angle_gamma   90.00
#
_symmetry.space_group_name_H-M   'P 1'
#
loop_
_entity.id
_entity.type
_entity.pdbx_description
1 polymer ?
#
loop_
_entity_poly.entity_id
_entity_poly.type
_entity_poly.pdbx_seq_one_letter_code
_entity_poly.pdbx_strand_id
1 'polypeptide(L)'
;SGVADMANLSAAAHLSLVQAFSSLSSRVDVLIVDTSAGLSHSVLQFSQAAQHVLLVVCDEPASMTDAYALAKVLSRDHGVSRFRVVANMVRTPGEGETLFRKLERVTSKFLDVTLEYLGEIPEDPYLRRAIREQRPVVGAFPASPSTRAFKKLALKADKWPVPDGPRGNLEFFMERLVRRPQMRLEVVR
;
A
#
# COMPACT_ATOMS: atom_id res chain seq x y z
N SER A 1 0.99 17.28 -8.12
CA SER A 1 0.66 16.92 -9.51
C SER A 1 1.80 16.07 -10.04
N GLY A 2 1.65 14.76 -9.92
CA GLY A 2 2.58 13.80 -10.50
C GLY A 2 2.69 14.02 -11.99
N VAL A 3 3.84 13.78 -12.52
CA VAL A 3 4.20 13.98 -13.92
C VAL A 3 3.21 13.17 -14.77
N ALA A 4 2.39 13.86 -15.58
CA ALA A 4 1.40 13.23 -16.47
C ALA A 4 2.04 12.18 -17.42
N ASP A 5 3.33 12.32 -17.69
CA ASP A 5 4.12 11.40 -18.50
C ASP A 5 4.36 10.04 -17.84
N MET A 6 4.28 9.94 -16.51
CA MET A 6 4.46 8.64 -15.81
C MET A 6 3.30 7.66 -16.07
N ALA A 7 2.13 8.14 -16.43
CA ALA A 7 1.00 7.28 -16.77
C ALA A 7 1.15 6.59 -18.14
N ASN A 8 2.01 7.12 -19.01
CA ASN A 8 2.22 6.67 -20.40
C ASN A 8 3.60 6.05 -20.64
N LEU A 9 4.34 5.70 -19.60
CA LEU A 9 5.65 5.06 -19.75
C LEU A 9 5.53 3.70 -20.43
N SER A 10 6.49 3.37 -21.30
CA SER A 10 6.61 2.02 -21.85
C SER A 10 6.99 1.02 -20.74
N ALA A 11 6.74 -0.27 -20.96
CA ALA A 11 7.13 -1.33 -20.03
C ALA A 11 8.63 -1.28 -19.68
N ALA A 12 9.49 -0.98 -20.65
CA ALA A 12 10.93 -0.82 -20.43
C ALA A 12 11.26 0.37 -19.53
N ALA A 13 10.56 1.49 -19.69
CA ALA A 13 10.75 2.67 -18.86
C ALA A 13 10.28 2.45 -17.42
N HIS A 14 9.18 1.69 -17.21
CA HIS A 14 8.73 1.29 -15.88
C HIS A 14 9.75 0.37 -15.19
N LEU A 15 10.30 -0.61 -15.92
CA LEU A 15 11.33 -1.49 -15.39
C LEU A 15 12.58 -0.68 -14.98
N SER A 16 13.04 0.24 -15.83
CA SER A 16 14.17 1.12 -15.52
C SER A 16 13.90 1.97 -14.27
N LEU A 17 12.66 2.44 -14.10
CA LEU A 17 12.26 3.22 -12.93
C LEU A 17 12.28 2.38 -11.64
N VAL A 18 11.76 1.16 -11.68
CA VAL A 18 11.84 0.22 -10.53
C VAL A 18 13.30 -0.07 -10.18
N GLN A 19 14.15 -0.31 -11.16
CA GLN A 19 15.59 -0.51 -10.95
C GLN A 19 16.26 0.75 -10.36
N ALA A 20 15.91 1.93 -10.84
CA ALA A 20 16.42 3.19 -10.29
C ALA A 20 16.02 3.37 -8.81
N PHE A 21 14.77 3.05 -8.45
CA PHE A 21 14.34 3.05 -7.03
C PHE A 21 15.08 1.98 -6.20
N SER A 22 15.34 0.81 -6.77
CA SER A 22 16.13 -0.23 -6.09
C SER A 22 17.55 0.23 -5.77
N SER A 23 18.15 1.07 -6.63
CA SER A 23 19.49 1.65 -6.34
C SER A 23 19.51 2.58 -5.11
N LEU A 24 18.36 3.07 -4.67
CA LEU A 24 18.22 3.86 -3.43
C LEU A 24 18.13 2.99 -2.17
N SER A 25 18.15 1.67 -2.30
CA SER A 25 17.93 0.72 -1.20
C SER A 25 18.87 0.90 0.00
N SER A 26 20.07 1.43 -0.21
CA SER A 26 21.03 1.73 0.88
C SER A 26 20.73 3.05 1.61
N ARG A 27 19.85 3.88 1.09
CA ARG A 27 19.57 5.25 1.55
C ARG A 27 18.14 5.44 2.05
N VAL A 28 17.25 4.49 1.80
CA VAL A 28 15.82 4.60 2.08
C VAL A 28 15.37 3.33 2.82
N ASP A 29 14.80 3.49 4.01
CA ASP A 29 14.27 2.36 4.80
C ASP A 29 12.88 1.93 4.31
N VAL A 30 12.03 2.89 3.94
CA VAL A 30 10.66 2.68 3.45
C VAL A 30 10.45 3.50 2.19
N LEU A 31 9.98 2.86 1.12
CA LEU A 31 9.51 3.50 -0.10
C LEU A 31 7.98 3.41 -0.14
N ILE A 32 7.31 4.56 -0.20
CA ILE A 32 5.87 4.65 -0.41
C ILE A 32 5.63 5.10 -1.85
N VAL A 33 4.93 4.26 -2.62
CA VAL A 33 4.53 4.57 -3.99
C VAL A 33 3.05 4.91 -4.00
N ASP A 34 2.74 6.17 -4.22
CA ASP A 34 1.37 6.66 -4.39
C ASP A 34 0.91 6.44 -5.84
N THR A 35 -0.21 5.77 -6.03
CA THR A 35 -0.77 5.44 -7.35
C THR A 35 -2.17 6.03 -7.50
N SER A 36 -2.56 6.31 -8.73
CA SER A 36 -3.95 6.67 -9.03
C SER A 36 -4.90 5.49 -8.76
N ALA A 37 -6.20 5.77 -8.65
CA ALA A 37 -7.23 4.74 -8.67
C ALA A 37 -7.33 4.06 -10.05
N GLY A 38 -7.94 2.86 -10.10
CA GLY A 38 -8.19 2.11 -11.31
C GLY A 38 -7.14 1.07 -11.64
N LEU A 39 -7.12 0.62 -12.91
CA LEU A 39 -6.35 -0.53 -13.41
C LEU A 39 -5.35 -0.14 -14.52
N SER A 40 -4.83 1.08 -14.49
CA SER A 40 -3.84 1.48 -15.49
C SER A 40 -2.59 0.61 -15.40
N HIS A 41 -1.88 0.49 -16.51
CA HIS A 41 -0.66 -0.29 -16.57
C HIS A 41 0.37 0.10 -15.50
N SER A 42 0.52 1.41 -15.23
CA SER A 42 1.41 1.91 -14.18
C SER A 42 0.97 1.47 -12.78
N VAL A 43 -0.34 1.53 -12.47
CA VAL A 43 -0.87 1.05 -11.18
C VAL A 43 -0.55 -0.43 -10.99
N LEU A 44 -0.81 -1.26 -11.99
CA LEU A 44 -0.55 -2.69 -11.91
C LEU A 44 0.95 -3.00 -11.75
N GLN A 45 1.82 -2.34 -12.52
CA GLN A 45 3.26 -2.57 -12.44
C GLN A 45 3.86 -2.16 -11.09
N PHE A 46 3.51 -0.97 -10.58
CA PHE A 46 4.01 -0.53 -9.28
C PHE A 46 3.44 -1.37 -8.14
N SER A 47 2.16 -1.74 -8.20
CA SER A 47 1.56 -2.59 -7.19
C SER A 47 2.16 -4.00 -7.18
N GLN A 48 2.46 -4.56 -8.35
CA GLN A 48 3.14 -5.84 -8.48
C GLN A 48 4.57 -5.80 -7.92
N ALA A 49 5.30 -4.70 -8.15
CA ALA A 49 6.67 -4.53 -7.68
C ALA A 49 6.75 -4.21 -6.17
N ALA A 50 5.66 -3.79 -5.56
CA ALA A 50 5.63 -3.45 -4.14
C ALA A 50 5.62 -4.70 -3.25
N GLN A 51 6.39 -4.68 -2.16
CA GLN A 51 6.41 -5.76 -1.16
C GLN A 51 5.07 -5.86 -0.40
N HIS A 52 4.37 -4.75 -0.27
CA HIS A 52 3.09 -4.65 0.40
C HIS A 52 2.14 -3.77 -0.40
N VAL A 53 0.96 -4.28 -0.69
CA VAL A 53 -0.10 -3.51 -1.36
C VAL A 53 -1.12 -3.07 -0.33
N LEU A 54 -1.35 -1.74 -0.27
CA LEU A 54 -2.31 -1.12 0.61
C LEU A 54 -3.50 -0.60 -0.21
N LEU A 55 -4.67 -1.18 0.01
CA LEU A 55 -5.93 -0.73 -0.56
C LEU A 55 -6.54 0.32 0.36
N VAL A 56 -6.74 1.53 -0.14
CA VAL A 56 -7.44 2.60 0.57
C VAL A 56 -8.87 2.64 0.05
N VAL A 57 -9.85 2.40 0.92
CA VAL A 57 -11.26 2.29 0.54
C VAL A 57 -12.13 3.28 1.33
N CYS A 58 -13.11 3.86 0.66
CA CYS A 58 -14.15 4.69 1.25
C CYS A 58 -15.51 4.00 1.14
N ASP A 59 -16.51 4.43 1.92
CA ASP A 59 -17.88 3.90 1.82
C ASP A 59 -18.61 4.47 0.58
N GLU A 60 -18.02 4.22 -0.58
CA GLU A 60 -18.53 4.59 -1.90
C GLU A 60 -18.49 3.36 -2.81
N PRO A 61 -19.57 3.08 -3.58
CA PRO A 61 -19.62 1.93 -4.47
C PRO A 61 -18.45 1.86 -5.46
N ALA A 62 -18.04 3.00 -6.02
CA ALA A 62 -16.90 3.08 -6.93
C ALA A 62 -15.60 2.66 -6.27
N SER A 63 -15.32 3.17 -5.06
CA SER A 63 -14.10 2.84 -4.30
C SER A 63 -14.01 1.34 -3.98
N MET A 64 -15.13 0.74 -3.60
CA MET A 64 -15.20 -0.70 -3.33
C MET A 64 -15.00 -1.54 -4.59
N THR A 65 -15.59 -1.11 -5.71
CA THR A 65 -15.46 -1.79 -7.00
C THR A 65 -14.02 -1.73 -7.50
N ASP A 66 -13.38 -0.56 -7.42
CA ASP A 66 -11.99 -0.38 -7.85
C ASP A 66 -11.03 -1.21 -7.00
N ALA A 67 -11.20 -1.23 -5.67
CA ALA A 67 -10.39 -2.03 -4.78
C ALA A 67 -10.53 -3.54 -5.07
N TYR A 68 -11.75 -4.02 -5.30
CA TYR A 68 -11.99 -5.41 -5.70
C TYR A 68 -11.38 -5.73 -7.06
N ALA A 69 -11.55 -4.86 -8.05
CA ALA A 69 -11.02 -5.05 -9.39
C ALA A 69 -9.49 -5.11 -9.38
N LEU A 70 -8.84 -4.21 -8.62
CA LEU A 70 -7.40 -4.20 -8.46
C LEU A 70 -6.89 -5.49 -7.77
N ALA A 71 -7.52 -5.90 -6.67
CA ALA A 71 -7.19 -7.15 -5.99
C ALA A 71 -7.34 -8.36 -6.90
N LYS A 72 -8.41 -8.40 -7.72
CA LYS A 72 -8.68 -9.47 -8.68
C LYS A 72 -7.60 -9.58 -9.75
N VAL A 73 -7.24 -8.47 -10.40
CA VAL A 73 -6.22 -8.47 -11.46
C VAL A 73 -4.85 -8.82 -10.87
N LEU A 74 -4.45 -8.18 -9.77
CA LEU A 74 -3.17 -8.47 -9.13
C LEU A 74 -3.07 -9.92 -8.64
N SER A 75 -4.16 -10.50 -8.16
CA SER A 75 -4.17 -11.90 -7.72
C SER A 75 -4.09 -12.86 -8.89
N ARG A 76 -4.92 -12.68 -9.92
CA ARG A 76 -5.04 -13.64 -11.03
C ARG A 76 -3.87 -13.58 -12.00
N ASP A 77 -3.44 -12.36 -12.31
CA ASP A 77 -2.47 -12.13 -13.39
C ASP A 77 -1.04 -11.94 -12.89
N HIS A 78 -0.90 -11.56 -11.59
CA HIS A 78 0.41 -11.20 -11.01
C HIS A 78 0.76 -11.96 -9.72
N GLY A 79 -0.10 -12.88 -9.25
CA GLY A 79 0.19 -13.74 -8.10
C GLY A 79 0.22 -13.04 -6.74
N VAL A 80 -0.32 -11.83 -6.62
CA VAL A 80 -0.39 -11.10 -5.35
C VAL A 80 -1.55 -11.64 -4.53
N SER A 81 -1.27 -12.34 -3.44
CA SER A 81 -2.27 -13.00 -2.60
C SER A 81 -2.59 -12.27 -1.28
N ARG A 82 -1.86 -11.21 -0.95
CA ARG A 82 -2.06 -10.48 0.31
C ARG A 82 -2.21 -9.00 0.09
N PHE A 83 -3.27 -8.43 0.65
CA PHE A 83 -3.58 -7.01 0.60
C PHE A 83 -3.89 -6.49 2.00
N ARG A 84 -3.44 -5.28 2.29
CA ARG A 84 -3.84 -4.56 3.49
C ARG A 84 -4.87 -3.53 3.14
N VAL A 85 -5.84 -3.32 4.04
CA VAL A 85 -6.96 -2.42 3.79
C VAL A 85 -6.99 -1.33 4.85
N VAL A 86 -7.07 -0.10 4.41
CA VAL A 86 -7.36 1.08 5.23
C VAL A 86 -8.71 1.64 4.81
N ALA A 87 -9.63 1.74 5.76
CA ALA A 87 -10.88 2.47 5.56
C ALA A 87 -10.62 3.97 5.74
N ASN A 88 -10.94 4.76 4.74
CA ASN A 88 -10.73 6.20 4.74
C ASN A 88 -12.05 6.96 4.82
N MET A 89 -12.00 8.18 5.36
CA MET A 89 -13.16 9.07 5.52
C MET A 89 -14.30 8.47 6.37
N VAL A 90 -13.92 7.69 7.39
CA VAL A 90 -14.86 7.05 8.31
C VAL A 90 -15.55 8.11 9.18
N ARG A 91 -16.87 8.04 9.27
CA ARG A 91 -17.69 9.04 9.99
C ARG A 91 -18.07 8.60 11.38
N THR A 92 -18.29 7.29 11.56
CA THR A 92 -18.73 6.72 12.84
C THR A 92 -17.81 5.56 13.27
N PRO A 93 -17.66 5.33 14.57
CA PRO A 93 -16.91 4.19 15.08
C PRO A 93 -17.44 2.86 14.56
N GLY A 94 -16.55 1.99 14.08
CA GLY A 94 -16.90 0.67 13.53
C GLY A 94 -17.33 0.66 12.06
N GLU A 95 -17.53 1.83 11.45
CA GLU A 95 -17.83 1.92 10.02
C GLU A 95 -16.69 1.34 9.17
N GLY A 96 -15.44 1.64 9.53
CA GLY A 96 -14.27 1.13 8.82
C GLY A 96 -14.16 -0.39 8.86
N GLU A 97 -14.46 -1.02 9.99
CA GLU A 97 -14.50 -2.48 10.10
C GLU A 97 -15.65 -3.07 9.28
N THR A 98 -16.80 -2.40 9.27
CA THR A 98 -17.95 -2.81 8.45
C THR A 98 -17.63 -2.77 6.97
N LEU A 99 -16.95 -1.70 6.53
CA LEU A 99 -16.50 -1.53 5.17
C LEU A 99 -15.49 -2.62 4.76
N PHE A 100 -14.51 -2.90 5.63
CA PHE A 100 -13.56 -3.99 5.45
C PHE A 100 -14.27 -5.33 5.27
N ARG A 101 -15.23 -5.67 6.14
CA ARG A 101 -15.98 -6.93 6.06
C ARG A 101 -16.81 -7.06 4.78
N LYS A 102 -17.35 -5.95 4.26
CA LYS A 102 -18.02 -5.95 2.95
C LYS A 102 -17.05 -6.37 1.84
N LEU A 103 -15.85 -5.78 1.80
CA LEU A 103 -14.82 -6.11 0.81
C LEU A 103 -14.34 -7.56 0.99
N GLU A 104 -14.03 -7.96 2.21
CA GLU A 104 -13.56 -9.30 2.55
C GLU A 104 -14.55 -10.38 2.10
N ARG A 105 -15.85 -10.17 2.35
CA ARG A 105 -16.91 -11.11 1.92
C ARG A 105 -16.93 -11.34 0.41
N VAL A 106 -16.74 -10.29 -0.37
CA VAL A 106 -16.75 -10.40 -1.83
C VAL A 106 -15.45 -11.03 -2.34
N THR A 107 -14.31 -10.61 -1.80
CA THR A 107 -13.01 -11.18 -2.20
C THR A 107 -12.89 -12.65 -1.82
N SER A 108 -13.25 -13.05 -0.61
CA SER A 108 -13.17 -14.44 -0.14
C SER A 108 -14.07 -15.40 -0.92
N LYS A 109 -15.14 -14.90 -1.54
CA LYS A 109 -16.05 -15.71 -2.37
C LYS A 109 -15.48 -16.02 -3.75
N PHE A 110 -14.69 -15.11 -4.32
CA PHE A 110 -14.31 -15.16 -5.74
C PHE A 110 -12.79 -15.14 -6.00
N LEU A 111 -12.00 -14.86 -4.99
CA LEU A 111 -10.55 -14.73 -5.09
C LEU A 111 -9.87 -15.54 -4.00
N ASP A 112 -8.70 -16.08 -4.32
CA ASP A 112 -7.82 -16.71 -3.34
C ASP A 112 -6.83 -15.67 -2.80
N VAL A 113 -7.34 -14.76 -1.96
CA VAL A 113 -6.56 -13.67 -1.38
C VAL A 113 -6.85 -13.51 0.11
N THR A 114 -5.85 -13.04 0.83
CA THR A 114 -5.97 -12.64 2.24
C THR A 114 -6.05 -11.12 2.33
N LEU A 115 -7.11 -10.61 2.94
CA LEU A 115 -7.19 -9.21 3.31
C LEU A 115 -6.87 -9.04 4.80
N GLU A 116 -6.08 -8.02 5.12
CA GLU A 116 -5.73 -7.64 6.48
C GLU A 116 -6.25 -6.23 6.77
N TYR A 117 -7.10 -6.09 7.78
CA TYR A 117 -7.58 -4.77 8.22
C TYR A 117 -6.49 -4.03 8.98
N LEU A 118 -5.95 -2.99 8.39
CA LEU A 118 -4.91 -2.19 9.01
C LEU A 118 -5.47 -1.15 9.98
N GLY A 119 -6.61 -0.56 9.63
CA GLY A 119 -7.29 0.45 10.45
C GLY A 119 -8.08 1.43 9.61
N GLU A 120 -8.44 2.54 10.25
CA GLU A 120 -9.30 3.57 9.65
C GLU A 120 -8.72 4.97 9.84
N ILE A 121 -9.05 5.86 8.91
CA ILE A 121 -8.78 7.29 8.96
C ILE A 121 -10.13 8.00 9.01
N PRO A 122 -10.43 8.73 10.08
CA PRO A 122 -11.71 9.41 10.22
C PRO A 122 -11.82 10.60 9.25
N GLU A 123 -13.06 10.94 8.91
CA GLU A 123 -13.37 12.21 8.29
C GLU A 123 -12.99 13.33 9.27
N ASP A 124 -12.06 14.21 8.87
CA ASP A 124 -11.44 15.18 9.76
C ASP A 124 -11.31 16.54 9.07
N PRO A 125 -11.96 17.58 9.58
CA PRO A 125 -11.83 18.93 9.02
C PRO A 125 -10.41 19.48 9.10
N TYR A 126 -9.60 19.06 10.07
CA TYR A 126 -8.19 19.45 10.16
C TYR A 126 -7.35 18.84 9.04
N LEU A 127 -7.65 17.59 8.63
CA LEU A 127 -7.00 16.98 7.48
C LEU A 127 -7.34 17.75 6.20
N ARG A 128 -8.62 18.08 5.99
CA ARG A 128 -9.04 18.90 4.82
C ARG A 128 -8.38 20.27 4.82
N ARG A 129 -8.20 20.88 5.99
CA ARG A 129 -7.51 22.16 6.14
C ARG A 129 -6.03 22.03 5.81
N ALA A 130 -5.34 21.02 6.34
CA ALA A 130 -3.94 20.74 6.06
C ALA A 130 -3.68 20.55 4.56
N ILE A 131 -4.57 19.83 3.85
CA ILE A 131 -4.50 19.64 2.39
C ILE A 131 -4.58 20.97 1.67
N ARG A 132 -5.52 21.86 2.04
CA ARG A 132 -5.64 23.21 1.43
C ARG A 132 -4.42 24.08 1.69
N GLU A 133 -3.79 23.92 2.84
CA GLU A 133 -2.57 24.62 3.24
C GLU A 133 -1.31 23.96 2.64
N GLN A 134 -1.45 22.85 1.89
CA GLN A 134 -0.35 22.05 1.34
C GLN A 134 0.69 21.64 2.40
N ARG A 135 0.21 21.28 3.59
CA ARG A 135 1.05 20.88 4.72
C ARG A 135 0.61 19.49 5.22
N PRO A 136 1.55 18.63 5.63
CA PRO A 136 1.22 17.37 6.26
C PRO A 136 0.41 17.60 7.56
N VAL A 137 -0.74 16.92 7.70
CA VAL A 137 -1.62 17.05 8.88
C VAL A 137 -0.89 16.72 10.18
N VAL A 138 0.04 15.77 10.14
CA VAL A 138 0.82 15.33 11.30
C VAL A 138 1.67 16.47 11.88
N GLY A 139 2.18 17.35 11.03
CA GLY A 139 2.91 18.54 11.43
C GLY A 139 2.01 19.74 11.71
N ALA A 140 0.97 19.95 10.86
CA ALA A 140 0.10 21.12 10.98
C ALA A 140 -0.88 21.01 12.18
N PHE A 141 -1.42 19.81 12.42
CA PHE A 141 -2.42 19.54 13.46
C PHE A 141 -2.09 18.24 14.22
N PRO A 142 -1.05 18.26 15.10
CA PRO A 142 -0.53 17.04 15.76
C PRO A 142 -1.54 16.31 16.63
N ALA A 143 -2.53 17.02 17.17
CA ALA A 143 -3.57 16.48 18.06
C ALA A 143 -4.85 16.05 17.32
N SER A 144 -4.92 16.21 16.00
CA SER A 144 -6.13 15.90 15.22
C SER A 144 -6.43 14.38 15.20
N PRO A 145 -7.71 14.00 15.03
CA PRO A 145 -8.10 12.60 14.91
C PRO A 145 -7.35 11.86 13.81
N SER A 146 -7.23 12.46 12.63
CA SER A 146 -6.49 11.88 11.49
C SER A 146 -4.99 11.72 11.78
N THR A 147 -4.36 12.68 12.48
CA THR A 147 -2.96 12.53 12.91
C THR A 147 -2.77 11.32 13.81
N ARG A 148 -3.68 11.11 14.78
CA ARG A 148 -3.62 9.91 15.64
C ARG A 148 -3.81 8.63 14.85
N ALA A 149 -4.73 8.65 13.87
CA ALA A 149 -4.95 7.50 12.98
C ALA A 149 -3.70 7.18 12.14
N PHE A 150 -3.10 8.16 11.46
CA PHE A 150 -1.86 7.98 10.70
C PHE A 150 -0.72 7.45 11.55
N LYS A 151 -0.53 7.95 12.77
CA LYS A 151 0.50 7.44 13.69
C LYS A 151 0.26 5.97 14.05
N LYS A 152 -1.00 5.57 14.31
CA LYS A 152 -1.34 4.16 14.57
C LYS A 152 -1.06 3.27 13.36
N LEU A 153 -1.39 3.72 12.15
CA LEU A 153 -1.11 2.99 10.91
C LEU A 153 0.39 2.85 10.70
N ALA A 154 1.17 3.91 10.89
CA ALA A 154 2.62 3.89 10.78
C ALA A 154 3.26 2.89 11.74
N LEU A 155 2.86 2.87 13.02
CA LEU A 155 3.34 1.90 14.02
C LEU A 155 3.01 0.45 13.68
N LYS A 156 1.91 0.20 12.95
CA LYS A 156 1.58 -1.14 12.44
C LYS A 156 2.46 -1.48 11.24
N ALA A 157 2.64 -0.53 10.32
CA ALA A 157 3.46 -0.72 9.13
C ALA A 157 4.94 -0.97 9.46
N ASP A 158 5.46 -0.34 10.49
CA ASP A 158 6.83 -0.54 10.99
C ASP A 158 7.12 -2.00 11.43
N LYS A 159 6.07 -2.73 11.77
CA LYS A 159 6.15 -4.15 12.19
C LYS A 159 5.93 -5.14 11.05
N TRP A 160 5.74 -4.67 9.82
CA TRP A 160 5.53 -5.58 8.71
C TRP A 160 6.78 -6.41 8.42
N PRO A 161 6.61 -7.70 8.18
CA PRO A 161 7.74 -8.54 7.83
C PRO A 161 8.32 -8.05 6.51
N VAL A 162 9.63 -7.96 6.47
CA VAL A 162 10.34 -7.83 5.19
C VAL A 162 10.34 -9.22 4.56
N PRO A 163 9.86 -9.40 3.32
CA PRO A 163 9.85 -10.70 2.66
C PRO A 163 11.25 -11.33 2.63
N ASP A 164 11.31 -12.65 2.79
CA ASP A 164 12.58 -13.39 2.80
C ASP A 164 13.18 -13.60 1.39
N GLY A 165 12.43 -13.27 0.34
CA GLY A 165 12.85 -13.38 -1.05
C GLY A 165 11.93 -12.64 -2.01
N PRO A 166 12.35 -12.46 -3.26
CA PRO A 166 11.57 -11.80 -4.29
C PRO A 166 10.34 -12.65 -4.65
N ARG A 167 9.21 -11.97 -4.91
CA ARG A 167 7.97 -12.63 -5.35
C ARG A 167 7.91 -12.89 -6.85
N GLY A 168 8.83 -12.30 -7.61
CA GLY A 168 8.86 -12.40 -9.06
C GLY A 168 10.08 -11.71 -9.66
N ASN A 169 10.02 -11.42 -10.97
CA ASN A 169 11.12 -10.80 -11.68
C ASN A 169 11.17 -9.26 -11.56
N LEU A 170 10.15 -8.66 -10.98
CA LEU A 170 10.02 -7.22 -10.82
C LEU A 170 9.61 -6.91 -9.38
N GLU A 171 10.55 -6.45 -8.58
CA GLU A 171 10.31 -6.07 -7.18
C GLU A 171 11.21 -4.92 -6.77
N PHE A 172 10.66 -3.98 -5.97
CA PHE A 172 11.45 -2.91 -5.37
C PHE A 172 12.41 -3.50 -4.31
N PHE A 173 13.63 -2.98 -4.25
CA PHE A 173 14.65 -3.39 -3.28
C PHE A 173 15.06 -4.87 -3.36
N MET A 174 15.02 -5.45 -4.55
CA MET A 174 15.41 -6.85 -4.77
C MET A 174 16.82 -7.15 -4.23
N GLU A 175 17.77 -6.21 -4.33
CA GLU A 175 19.12 -6.39 -3.82
C GLU A 175 19.17 -6.57 -2.30
N ARG A 176 18.24 -5.98 -1.53
CA ARG A 176 18.15 -6.19 -0.09
C ARG A 176 17.72 -7.60 0.26
N LEU A 177 16.82 -8.17 -0.54
CA LEU A 177 16.31 -9.52 -0.34
C LEU A 177 17.39 -10.57 -0.64
N VAL A 178 18.18 -10.32 -1.69
CA VAL A 178 19.28 -11.22 -2.08
C VAL A 178 20.51 -11.11 -1.15
N ARG A 179 20.78 -9.91 -0.62
CA ARG A 179 21.96 -9.64 0.20
C ARG A 179 21.79 -9.89 1.69
N ARG A 180 20.62 -10.28 2.19
CA ARG A 180 20.51 -10.71 3.59
C ARG A 180 21.30 -12.02 3.74
N PRO A 181 22.48 -12.03 4.40
CA PRO A 181 23.10 -13.28 4.77
C PRO A 181 22.11 -14.01 5.70
N GLN A 182 21.86 -15.27 5.42
CA GLN A 182 21.23 -16.14 6.40
C GLN A 182 22.02 -15.99 7.69
N MET A 183 21.47 -15.31 8.67
CA MET A 183 22.04 -15.29 10.03
C MET A 183 21.90 -16.72 10.54
N ARG A 184 22.93 -17.53 10.31
CA ARG A 184 23.11 -18.80 11.03
C ARG A 184 23.15 -18.41 12.50
N LEU A 185 22.11 -18.77 13.22
CA LEU A 185 22.17 -18.88 14.67
C LEU A 185 23.20 -19.98 14.96
N GLU A 186 24.45 -19.62 15.17
CA GLU A 186 25.38 -20.49 15.85
C GLU A 186 24.94 -20.60 17.30
N VAL A 187 24.29 -21.71 17.60
CA VAL A 187 24.06 -22.14 18.98
C VAL A 187 25.41 -22.48 19.54
N VAL A 188 26.02 -21.55 20.26
CA VAL A 188 27.19 -21.84 21.11
C VAL A 188 26.70 -22.74 22.25
N ARG A 189 27.15 -23.99 22.24
CA ARG A 189 27.01 -24.95 23.35
C ARG A 189 27.93 -24.57 24.50
#